data_ec28f5c7548d2b9a968b1b6a93cccb5f
#
_entry.id   ec28f5c7548d2b9a968b1b6a93cccb5f
#
_cell.length_a   1.000
_cell.length_b   1.000
_cell.length_c   1.000
_cell.angle_alpha   90.00
_cell.angle_beta   90.00
_cell.angle_gamma   90.00
#
_symmetry.space_group_name_H-M   'P 1'
#
loop_
_entity.id
_entity.type
_entity.pdbx_description
1 polymer ?
#
loop_
_entity_poly.entity_id
_entity_poly.type
_entity_poly.pdbx_seq_one_letter_code
_entity_poly.pdbx_strand_id
1 'polypeptide(L)'
;MGVCFLFNKAGEILVPFRTWRNNITEEASNALTELFNYNIPQRWSIAHLYQAILNKEEHVKDIDYIATLEAYVHWKLTGEKVLGIGDAAGMFPVDIEKKDYNQSMIDKFDGLAAPYGFSWKLRDIMPKALVAGEKAGCLTEEGAKLLDPSGKLKPGIPMCPPEGDAGTGMVATNSVARRTGNVSAGTSVFAMIVLEKELSKPYKEIDIDRKSTRLNSSHT
;
A
#
# COMPACT_ATOMS: atom_id res chain seq x y z
N MET A 1 3.49 -5.43 -3.05
CA MET A 1 2.19 -5.75 -3.62
C MET A 1 1.30 -6.48 -2.60
N GLY A 2 0.18 -5.93 -2.22
CA GLY A 2 -1.02 -6.56 -1.68
C GLY A 2 -0.92 -7.70 -0.68
N VAL A 3 -0.01 -7.61 0.28
CA VAL A 3 -0.12 -8.36 1.53
C VAL A 3 -0.64 -7.38 2.56
N CYS A 4 -1.70 -7.73 3.25
CA CYS A 4 -2.28 -6.88 4.29
C CYS A 4 -2.01 -7.51 5.66
N PHE A 5 -1.15 -6.88 6.43
CA PHE A 5 -0.91 -7.20 7.83
C PHE A 5 -1.66 -6.22 8.71
N LEU A 6 -2.29 -6.72 9.75
CA LEU A 6 -3.01 -5.92 10.76
C LEU A 6 -2.36 -6.16 12.12
N PHE A 7 -1.98 -5.08 12.79
CA PHE A 7 -1.29 -5.11 14.06
C PHE A 7 -2.08 -4.38 15.14
N ASN A 8 -2.00 -4.87 16.37
CA ASN A 8 -2.48 -4.17 17.55
C ASN A 8 -1.42 -3.19 18.09
N LYS A 9 -1.75 -2.46 19.15
CA LYS A 9 -0.84 -1.53 19.85
C LYS A 9 0.45 -2.16 20.34
N ALA A 10 0.44 -3.45 20.67
CA ALA A 10 1.64 -4.18 21.10
C ALA A 10 2.53 -4.59 19.92
N GLY A 11 2.10 -4.35 18.69
CA GLY A 11 2.82 -4.76 17.48
C GLY A 11 2.68 -6.25 17.16
N GLU A 12 1.64 -6.89 17.68
CA GLU A 12 1.31 -8.29 17.41
C GLU A 12 0.34 -8.38 16.23
N ILE A 13 0.49 -9.41 15.41
CA ILE A 13 -0.40 -9.68 14.27
C ILE A 13 -1.75 -10.14 14.79
N LEU A 14 -2.81 -9.41 14.42
CA LEU A 14 -4.17 -9.68 14.88
C LEU A 14 -4.80 -10.91 14.22
N VAL A 15 -4.51 -11.12 12.94
CA VAL A 15 -5.04 -12.23 12.13
C VAL A 15 -4.00 -12.69 11.12
N PRO A 16 -4.08 -13.93 10.60
CA PRO A 16 -3.24 -14.34 9.49
C PRO A 16 -3.32 -13.35 8.32
N PHE A 17 -2.17 -12.99 7.76
CA PHE A 17 -2.11 -12.04 6.65
C PHE A 17 -2.83 -12.57 5.40
N ARG A 18 -3.42 -11.65 4.64
CA ARG A 18 -4.08 -11.96 3.36
C ARG A 18 -3.20 -11.54 2.20
N THR A 19 -2.99 -12.45 1.26
CA THR A 19 -2.16 -12.18 0.09
C THR A 19 -2.96 -11.50 -1.03
N TRP A 20 -2.28 -10.89 -1.98
CA TRP A 20 -2.85 -10.28 -3.17
C TRP A 20 -3.70 -11.23 -4.05
N ARG A 21 -3.55 -12.54 -3.87
CA ARG A 21 -4.36 -13.58 -4.57
C ARG A 21 -5.73 -13.84 -3.93
N ASN A 22 -6.01 -13.19 -2.81
CA ASN A 22 -7.27 -13.36 -2.11
C ASN A 22 -8.34 -12.44 -2.72
N ASN A 23 -9.42 -13.01 -3.20
CA ASN A 23 -10.52 -12.30 -3.93
C ASN A 23 -11.82 -12.24 -3.11
N ILE A 24 -11.75 -12.35 -1.79
CA ILE A 24 -12.94 -12.29 -0.93
C ILE A 24 -13.49 -10.87 -0.73
N THR A 25 -12.90 -9.87 -1.36
CA THR A 25 -13.12 -8.44 -1.14
C THR A 25 -13.95 -7.78 -2.24
N GLU A 26 -14.71 -8.54 -3.02
CA GLU A 26 -15.46 -8.01 -4.16
C GLU A 26 -16.51 -6.99 -3.73
N GLU A 27 -17.26 -7.27 -2.66
CA GLU A 27 -18.27 -6.37 -2.12
C GLU A 27 -17.65 -5.05 -1.67
N ALA A 28 -16.59 -5.11 -0.87
CA ALA A 28 -15.87 -3.94 -0.39
C ALA A 28 -15.24 -3.14 -1.54
N SER A 29 -14.62 -3.82 -2.50
CA SER A 29 -14.01 -3.21 -3.69
C SER A 29 -15.04 -2.42 -4.50
N ASN A 30 -16.20 -3.00 -4.77
CA ASN A 30 -17.28 -2.35 -5.52
C ASN A 30 -17.83 -1.12 -4.76
N ALA A 31 -18.12 -1.26 -3.47
CA ALA A 31 -18.63 -0.17 -2.64
C ALA A 31 -17.64 1.00 -2.55
N LEU A 32 -16.35 0.72 -2.35
CA LEU A 32 -15.33 1.76 -2.30
C LEU A 32 -15.07 2.40 -3.66
N THR A 33 -15.14 1.64 -4.75
CA THR A 33 -15.02 2.18 -6.12
C THR A 33 -16.13 3.19 -6.41
N GLU A 34 -17.37 2.89 -6.00
CA GLU A 34 -18.50 3.79 -6.14
C GLU A 34 -18.33 5.04 -5.25
N LEU A 35 -18.00 4.84 -3.95
CA LEU A 35 -17.82 5.93 -2.98
C LEU A 35 -16.77 6.94 -3.43
N PHE A 36 -15.64 6.45 -3.95
CA PHE A 36 -14.51 7.29 -4.33
C PHE A 36 -14.59 7.78 -5.77
N ASN A 37 -15.46 7.20 -6.61
CA ASN A 37 -15.41 7.34 -8.07
C ASN A 37 -14.00 7.07 -8.62
N TYR A 38 -13.37 6.00 -8.09
CA TYR A 38 -12.00 5.61 -8.35
C TYR A 38 -11.89 4.08 -8.26
N ASN A 39 -11.24 3.42 -9.21
CA ASN A 39 -11.11 1.97 -9.19
C ASN A 39 -10.31 1.50 -7.98
N ILE A 40 -10.94 0.73 -7.10
CA ILE A 40 -10.31 0.09 -5.94
C ILE A 40 -10.20 -1.42 -6.22
N PRO A 41 -9.03 -1.92 -6.60
CA PRO A 41 -8.84 -3.34 -6.85
C PRO A 41 -9.06 -4.18 -5.60
N GLN A 42 -9.58 -5.38 -5.75
CA GLN A 42 -9.86 -6.31 -4.64
C GLN A 42 -8.63 -6.63 -3.79
N ARG A 43 -7.43 -6.59 -4.38
CA ARG A 43 -6.15 -6.89 -3.70
C ARG A 43 -5.59 -5.76 -2.85
N TRP A 44 -6.18 -4.55 -2.90
CA TRP A 44 -5.70 -3.41 -2.11
C TRP A 44 -6.01 -3.57 -0.62
N SER A 45 -5.12 -3.06 0.24
CA SER A 45 -5.28 -3.15 1.68
C SER A 45 -6.59 -2.55 2.18
N ILE A 46 -7.04 -1.45 1.58
CA ILE A 46 -8.31 -0.80 1.96
C ILE A 46 -9.53 -1.67 1.63
N ALA A 47 -9.50 -2.45 0.54
CA ALA A 47 -10.58 -3.39 0.22
C ALA A 47 -10.63 -4.52 1.25
N HIS A 48 -9.48 -5.03 1.70
CA HIS A 48 -9.41 -6.04 2.76
C HIS A 48 -9.89 -5.49 4.11
N LEU A 49 -9.50 -4.27 4.47
CA LEU A 49 -9.98 -3.63 5.70
C LEU A 49 -11.49 -3.45 5.67
N TYR A 50 -12.02 -2.89 4.58
CA TYR A 50 -13.46 -2.65 4.50
C TYR A 50 -14.27 -3.95 4.46
N GLN A 51 -13.77 -4.99 3.80
CA GLN A 51 -14.42 -6.31 3.84
C GLN A 51 -14.45 -6.90 5.26
N ALA A 52 -13.38 -6.73 6.04
CA ALA A 52 -13.37 -7.15 7.44
C ALA A 52 -14.40 -6.37 8.29
N ILE A 53 -14.59 -5.09 7.99
CA ILE A 53 -15.64 -4.26 8.62
C ILE A 53 -17.04 -4.79 8.25
N LEU A 54 -17.31 -5.05 6.97
CA LEU A 54 -18.59 -5.59 6.50
C LEU A 54 -18.89 -6.94 7.14
N ASN A 55 -17.88 -7.79 7.25
CA ASN A 55 -17.97 -9.10 7.90
C ASN A 55 -18.11 -9.00 9.44
N LYS A 56 -17.96 -7.80 10.02
CA LYS A 56 -17.96 -7.57 11.48
C LYS A 56 -16.90 -8.42 12.20
N GLU A 57 -15.71 -8.54 11.60
CA GLU A 57 -14.61 -9.30 12.18
C GLU A 57 -14.12 -8.61 13.47
N GLU A 58 -14.05 -9.35 14.59
CA GLU A 58 -13.83 -8.79 15.93
C GLU A 58 -12.52 -8.00 16.08
N HIS A 59 -11.47 -8.41 15.37
CA HIS A 59 -10.15 -7.81 15.44
C HIS A 59 -10.08 -6.38 14.89
N VAL A 60 -11.08 -5.96 14.08
CA VAL A 60 -11.07 -4.64 13.43
C VAL A 60 -10.99 -3.48 14.42
N LYS A 61 -11.63 -3.62 15.57
CA LYS A 61 -11.62 -2.60 16.63
C LYS A 61 -10.25 -2.38 17.28
N ASP A 62 -9.38 -3.39 17.22
CA ASP A 62 -8.07 -3.43 17.88
C ASP A 62 -6.91 -3.05 16.95
N ILE A 63 -7.21 -2.66 15.70
CA ILE A 63 -6.20 -2.27 14.72
C ILE A 63 -5.53 -0.96 15.16
N ASP A 64 -4.19 -0.98 15.23
CA ASP A 64 -3.32 0.18 15.46
C ASP A 64 -2.42 0.49 14.24
N TYR A 65 -2.14 -0.53 13.42
CA TYR A 65 -1.29 -0.36 12.25
C TYR A 65 -1.64 -1.37 11.14
N ILE A 66 -1.69 -0.87 9.91
CA ILE A 66 -1.83 -1.68 8.70
C ILE A 66 -0.52 -1.58 7.91
N ALA A 67 0.02 -2.72 7.49
CA ALA A 67 1.26 -2.75 6.74
C ALA A 67 1.17 -3.65 5.50
N THR A 68 1.88 -3.27 4.46
CA THR A 68 2.32 -4.19 3.40
C THR A 68 3.50 -5.02 3.90
N LEU A 69 3.95 -6.01 3.14
CA LEU A 69 5.13 -6.78 3.49
C LEU A 69 6.38 -5.89 3.56
N GLU A 70 6.52 -4.98 2.61
CA GLU A 70 7.61 -4.04 2.50
C GLU A 70 7.67 -3.11 3.71
N ALA A 71 6.52 -2.53 4.09
CA ALA A 71 6.40 -1.70 5.29
C ALA A 71 6.70 -2.48 6.57
N TYR A 72 6.24 -3.74 6.67
CA TYR A 72 6.52 -4.59 7.83
C TYR A 72 8.00 -4.90 8.00
N VAL A 73 8.67 -5.31 6.92
CA VAL A 73 10.12 -5.60 6.94
C VAL A 73 10.89 -4.32 7.32
N HIS A 74 10.55 -3.19 6.70
CA HIS A 74 11.17 -1.92 7.00
C HIS A 74 11.01 -1.52 8.47
N TRP A 75 9.79 -1.63 9.01
CA TRP A 75 9.52 -1.34 10.41
C TRP A 75 10.34 -2.22 11.36
N LYS A 76 10.48 -3.52 11.06
CA LYS A 76 11.31 -4.43 11.86
C LYS A 76 12.80 -4.09 11.84
N LEU A 77 13.27 -3.49 10.75
CA LEU A 77 14.70 -3.13 10.59
C LEU A 77 15.03 -1.74 11.16
N THR A 78 14.06 -0.81 11.13
CA THR A 78 14.31 0.60 11.44
C THR A 78 13.52 1.14 12.63
N GLY A 79 12.44 0.48 13.02
CA GLY A 79 11.46 1.00 13.97
C GLY A 79 10.46 2.00 13.37
N GLU A 80 10.64 2.42 12.11
CA GLU A 80 9.84 3.44 11.45
C GLU A 80 8.65 2.81 10.68
N LYS A 81 7.44 3.33 10.93
CA LYS A 81 6.19 2.93 10.24
C LYS A 81 5.97 3.77 8.98
N VAL A 82 6.80 3.55 7.98
CA VAL A 82 6.79 4.31 6.73
C VAL A 82 6.69 3.40 5.51
N LEU A 83 6.30 3.96 4.37
CA LEU A 83 6.14 3.25 3.11
C LEU A 83 6.47 4.18 1.95
N GLY A 84 7.08 3.67 0.89
CA GLY A 84 7.29 4.43 -0.33
C GLY A 84 5.97 4.73 -1.04
N ILE A 85 5.89 5.89 -1.67
CA ILE A 85 4.66 6.39 -2.29
C ILE A 85 4.13 5.45 -3.39
N GLY A 86 5.01 4.70 -4.06
CA GLY A 86 4.61 3.73 -5.08
C GLY A 86 3.87 2.54 -4.50
N ASP A 87 4.33 2.00 -3.37
CA ASP A 87 3.65 0.90 -2.69
C ASP A 87 2.43 1.40 -1.90
N ALA A 88 2.50 2.60 -1.31
CA ALA A 88 1.37 3.26 -0.66
C ALA A 88 0.15 3.40 -1.61
N ALA A 89 0.40 3.65 -2.90
CA ALA A 89 -0.63 3.71 -3.92
C ALA A 89 -1.33 2.36 -4.17
N GLY A 90 -0.75 1.25 -3.75
CA GLY A 90 -1.38 -0.08 -3.72
C GLY A 90 -2.17 -0.38 -2.45
N MET A 91 -2.06 0.47 -1.43
CA MET A 91 -2.87 0.38 -0.21
C MET A 91 -4.13 1.21 -0.30
N PHE A 92 -3.99 2.46 -0.75
CA PHE A 92 -5.03 3.49 -0.80
C PHE A 92 -4.70 4.54 -1.87
N PRO A 93 -5.72 5.22 -2.48
CA PRO A 93 -5.46 6.27 -3.46
C PRO A 93 -4.57 7.38 -2.93
N VAL A 94 -3.57 7.79 -3.72
CA VAL A 94 -2.63 8.86 -3.39
C VAL A 94 -2.90 10.14 -4.19
N ASP A 95 -2.60 11.28 -3.57
CA ASP A 95 -2.57 12.59 -4.20
C ASP A 95 -1.11 12.91 -4.58
N ILE A 96 -0.86 13.02 -5.87
CA ILE A 96 0.50 13.20 -6.40
C ILE A 96 1.08 14.56 -6.06
N GLU A 97 0.24 15.59 -6.05
CA GLU A 97 0.69 16.96 -5.76
C GLU A 97 1.09 17.08 -4.29
N LYS A 98 0.31 16.47 -3.42
CA LYS A 98 0.58 16.43 -1.97
C LYS A 98 1.61 15.36 -1.59
N LYS A 99 1.90 14.42 -2.48
CA LYS A 99 2.80 13.28 -2.24
C LYS A 99 2.41 12.47 -1.00
N ASP A 100 1.12 12.30 -0.79
CA ASP A 100 0.52 11.59 0.34
C ASP A 100 -0.81 10.95 -0.08
N TYR A 101 -1.45 10.22 0.80
CA TYR A 101 -2.79 9.66 0.58
C TYR A 101 -3.82 10.75 0.29
N ASN A 102 -4.83 10.43 -0.52
CA ASN A 102 -5.88 11.37 -0.87
C ASN A 102 -6.80 11.65 0.33
N GLN A 103 -6.64 12.82 0.95
CA GLN A 103 -7.36 13.19 2.17
C GLN A 103 -8.88 13.20 1.98
N SER A 104 -9.38 13.66 0.84
CA SER A 104 -10.82 13.66 0.57
C SER A 104 -11.42 12.25 0.56
N MET A 105 -10.66 11.26 0.07
CA MET A 105 -11.10 9.86 0.10
C MET A 105 -10.95 9.26 1.50
N ILE A 106 -9.94 9.65 2.28
CA ILE A 106 -9.82 9.28 3.70
C ILE A 106 -11.04 9.76 4.47
N ASP A 107 -11.43 11.04 4.31
CA ASP A 107 -12.60 11.63 5.00
C ASP A 107 -13.90 10.88 4.63
N LYS A 108 -14.05 10.50 3.37
CA LYS A 108 -15.19 9.68 2.91
C LYS A 108 -15.19 8.29 3.56
N PHE A 109 -14.03 7.64 3.63
CA PHE A 109 -13.91 6.33 4.28
C PHE A 109 -14.18 6.41 5.77
N ASP A 110 -13.64 7.42 6.46
CA ASP A 110 -13.90 7.64 7.89
C ASP A 110 -15.38 7.90 8.16
N GLY A 111 -16.06 8.63 7.26
CA GLY A 111 -17.52 8.79 7.31
C GLY A 111 -18.28 7.50 7.14
N LEU A 112 -17.83 6.62 6.21
CA LEU A 112 -18.40 5.30 5.98
C LEU A 112 -18.20 4.36 7.18
N ALA A 113 -17.05 4.46 7.85
CA ALA A 113 -16.69 3.64 9.00
C ALA A 113 -17.26 4.18 10.33
N ALA A 114 -17.69 5.45 10.40
CA ALA A 114 -18.16 6.09 11.63
C ALA A 114 -19.29 5.33 12.37
N PRO A 115 -20.30 4.73 11.70
CA PRO A 115 -21.36 3.97 12.38
C PRO A 115 -20.87 2.76 13.18
N TYR A 116 -19.67 2.25 12.89
CA TYR A 116 -19.11 1.08 13.58
C TYR A 116 -18.42 1.46 14.91
N GLY A 117 -18.16 2.76 15.15
CA GLY A 117 -17.67 3.26 16.44
C GLY A 117 -16.21 2.87 16.76
N PHE A 118 -15.35 2.69 15.75
CA PHE A 118 -13.93 2.41 15.97
C PHE A 118 -13.22 3.60 16.63
N SER A 119 -12.22 3.30 17.49
CA SER A 119 -11.40 4.30 18.17
C SER A 119 -10.31 4.91 17.26
N TRP A 120 -10.04 4.31 16.12
CA TRP A 120 -9.04 4.74 15.15
C TRP A 120 -9.68 5.46 13.97
N LYS A 121 -8.90 6.29 13.29
CA LYS A 121 -9.18 6.86 11.98
C LYS A 121 -8.25 6.22 10.96
N LEU A 122 -8.67 6.15 9.69
CA LEU A 122 -7.89 5.49 8.66
C LEU A 122 -6.46 6.00 8.60
N ARG A 123 -6.27 7.32 8.67
CA ARG A 123 -4.93 7.93 8.59
C ARG A 123 -4.01 7.51 9.72
N ASP A 124 -4.56 7.28 10.92
CA ASP A 124 -3.79 6.96 12.12
C ASP A 124 -3.18 5.55 12.06
N ILE A 125 -3.84 4.65 11.35
CA ILE A 125 -3.44 3.25 11.24
C ILE A 125 -2.63 2.92 9.98
N MET A 126 -2.52 3.86 9.03
CA MET A 126 -1.72 3.68 7.81
C MET A 126 -0.26 4.12 8.01
N PRO A 127 0.71 3.52 7.29
CA PRO A 127 2.08 4.00 7.28
C PRO A 127 2.17 5.42 6.71
N LYS A 128 3.17 6.20 7.15
CA LYS A 128 3.48 7.48 6.53
C LYS A 128 4.03 7.24 5.12
N ALA A 129 3.43 7.86 4.11
CA ALA A 129 3.95 7.81 2.74
C ALA A 129 5.18 8.72 2.60
N LEU A 130 6.21 8.22 1.92
CA LEU A 130 7.45 8.95 1.62
C LEU A 130 7.77 8.81 0.13
N VAL A 131 8.37 9.84 -0.46
CA VAL A 131 8.87 9.74 -1.84
C VAL A 131 10.31 9.25 -1.89
N ALA A 132 10.72 8.73 -3.04
CA ALA A 132 12.08 8.28 -3.25
C ALA A 132 13.10 9.39 -2.92
N GLY A 133 14.13 9.02 -2.15
CA GLY A 133 15.18 9.96 -1.68
C GLY A 133 14.89 10.61 -0.32
N GLU A 134 13.71 10.49 0.24
CA GLU A 134 13.45 10.91 1.62
C GLU A 134 14.06 9.94 2.64
N LYS A 135 14.35 10.47 3.83
CA LYS A 135 14.89 9.64 4.92
C LYS A 135 13.79 8.77 5.52
N ALA A 136 14.02 7.47 5.53
CA ALA A 136 13.09 6.49 6.10
C ALA A 136 13.65 5.80 7.36
N GLY A 137 14.50 6.50 8.11
CA GLY A 137 15.17 5.97 9.30
C GLY A 137 16.52 5.36 8.99
N CYS A 138 17.09 4.71 10.00
CA CYS A 138 18.35 3.99 9.90
C CYS A 138 18.18 2.57 10.46
N LEU A 139 19.02 1.65 10.00
CA LEU A 139 19.09 0.30 10.55
C LEU A 139 19.38 0.35 12.06
N THR A 140 18.51 -0.26 12.85
CA THR A 140 18.67 -0.36 14.33
C THR A 140 19.65 -1.47 14.72
N GLU A 141 20.03 -1.53 16.00
CA GLU A 141 20.82 -2.65 16.53
C GLU A 141 20.09 -3.98 16.39
N GLU A 142 18.78 -3.97 16.70
CA GLU A 142 17.90 -5.14 16.56
C GLU A 142 17.77 -5.56 15.09
N GLY A 143 17.59 -4.59 14.20
CA GLY A 143 17.52 -4.83 12.76
C GLY A 143 18.82 -5.40 12.20
N ALA A 144 19.96 -4.83 12.61
CA ALA A 144 21.28 -5.35 12.20
C ALA A 144 21.49 -6.79 12.68
N LYS A 145 21.13 -7.08 13.94
CA LYS A 145 21.26 -8.42 14.54
C LYS A 145 20.29 -9.43 13.88
N LEU A 146 19.10 -8.97 13.48
CA LEU A 146 18.13 -9.81 12.76
C LEU A 146 18.69 -10.26 11.41
N LEU A 147 19.34 -9.35 10.68
CA LEU A 147 19.90 -9.63 9.35
C LEU A 147 21.23 -10.38 9.43
N ASP A 148 22.05 -10.06 10.42
CA ASP A 148 23.37 -10.67 10.60
C ASP A 148 23.64 -10.99 12.07
N PRO A 149 23.30 -12.21 12.51
CA PRO A 149 23.60 -12.69 13.87
C PRO A 149 25.10 -12.72 14.20
N SER A 150 26.00 -12.69 13.19
CA SER A 150 27.46 -12.67 13.43
C SER A 150 27.98 -11.32 13.94
N GLY A 151 27.15 -10.25 13.89
CA GLY A 151 27.48 -8.92 14.38
C GLY A 151 28.46 -8.12 13.50
N LYS A 152 28.72 -8.56 12.27
CA LYS A 152 29.54 -7.80 11.31
C LYS A 152 28.80 -6.60 10.76
N LEU A 153 27.48 -6.75 10.51
CA LEU A 153 26.62 -5.66 10.09
C LEU A 153 26.42 -4.68 11.24
N LYS A 154 26.70 -3.40 11.01
CA LYS A 154 26.60 -2.36 12.03
C LYS A 154 25.29 -1.56 11.87
N PRO A 155 24.67 -1.10 12.99
CA PRO A 155 23.54 -0.20 12.93
C PRO A 155 23.93 1.18 12.39
N GLY A 156 22.92 2.02 12.14
CA GLY A 156 23.11 3.40 11.68
C GLY A 156 23.16 3.57 10.16
N ILE A 157 23.04 2.49 9.38
CA ILE A 157 22.99 2.57 7.92
C ILE A 157 21.68 3.24 7.52
N PRO A 158 21.71 4.35 6.73
CA PRO A 158 20.49 5.00 6.25
C PRO A 158 19.66 4.07 5.38
N MET A 159 18.34 4.06 5.61
CA MET A 159 17.38 3.29 4.84
C MET A 159 16.55 4.21 3.97
N CYS A 160 16.29 3.80 2.73
CA CYS A 160 15.34 4.46 1.83
C CYS A 160 13.90 3.99 2.12
N PRO A 161 12.88 4.75 1.66
CA PRO A 161 11.49 4.31 1.73
C PRO A 161 11.33 2.95 1.03
N PRO A 162 10.67 1.97 1.67
CA PRO A 162 10.46 0.67 1.08
C PRO A 162 9.45 0.75 -0.07
N GLU A 163 9.73 0.12 -1.20
CA GLU A 163 8.91 0.16 -2.40
C GLU A 163 8.62 -1.24 -2.92
N GLY A 164 7.49 -1.37 -3.63
CA GLY A 164 7.12 -2.61 -4.30
C GLY A 164 7.89 -2.83 -5.62
N ASP A 165 7.88 -4.07 -6.10
CA ASP A 165 8.60 -4.52 -7.30
C ASP A 165 8.11 -3.85 -8.60
N ALA A 166 6.82 -3.56 -8.71
CA ALA A 166 6.24 -2.98 -9.92
C ALA A 166 6.78 -1.57 -10.22
N GLY A 167 6.74 -0.66 -9.22
CA GLY A 167 7.26 0.70 -9.36
C GLY A 167 8.76 0.74 -9.58
N THR A 168 9.51 -0.07 -8.83
CA THR A 168 10.97 -0.17 -8.98
C THR A 168 11.36 -0.78 -10.34
N GLY A 169 10.58 -1.70 -10.88
CA GLY A 169 10.77 -2.25 -12.23
C GLY A 169 10.65 -1.19 -13.32
N MET A 170 9.73 -0.23 -13.18
CA MET A 170 9.62 0.90 -14.12
C MET A 170 10.85 1.83 -14.06
N VAL A 171 11.38 2.08 -12.86
CA VAL A 171 12.63 2.85 -12.69
C VAL A 171 13.81 2.10 -13.30
N ALA A 172 13.95 0.82 -13.00
CA ALA A 172 15.03 -0.03 -13.49
C ALA A 172 15.09 -0.11 -15.03
N THR A 173 13.92 -0.05 -15.69
CA THR A 173 13.81 -0.08 -17.16
C THR A 173 13.74 1.31 -17.79
N ASN A 174 13.96 2.37 -17.02
CA ASN A 174 13.83 3.78 -17.45
C ASN A 174 12.49 4.08 -18.14
N SER A 175 11.41 3.48 -17.64
CA SER A 175 10.06 3.57 -18.22
C SER A 175 9.15 4.51 -17.43
N VAL A 176 9.70 5.57 -16.85
CA VAL A 176 8.97 6.52 -15.98
C VAL A 176 8.51 7.79 -16.68
N ALA A 177 8.96 8.03 -17.92
CA ALA A 177 8.53 9.17 -18.71
C ALA A 177 7.10 8.98 -19.24
N ARG A 178 6.39 10.08 -19.52
CA ARG A 178 5.08 10.02 -20.19
C ARG A 178 5.17 9.25 -21.50
N ARG A 179 4.16 8.44 -21.83
CA ARG A 179 4.06 7.60 -23.03
C ARG A 179 5.12 6.50 -23.10
N THR A 180 5.77 6.21 -22.00
CA THR A 180 6.62 5.02 -21.88
C THR A 180 5.95 3.97 -21.01
N GLY A 181 6.46 2.77 -21.05
CA GLY A 181 5.95 1.67 -20.26
C GLY A 181 6.90 0.49 -20.26
N ASN A 182 6.62 -0.48 -19.44
CA ASN A 182 7.32 -1.74 -19.45
C ASN A 182 6.34 -2.91 -19.39
N VAL A 183 6.83 -4.07 -19.78
CA VAL A 183 6.15 -5.35 -19.63
C VAL A 183 7.00 -6.23 -18.72
N SER A 184 6.43 -6.64 -17.60
CA SER A 184 7.01 -7.65 -16.74
C SER A 184 6.47 -9.01 -17.15
N ALA A 185 7.33 -9.90 -17.61
CA ALA A 185 6.98 -11.23 -18.08
C ALA A 185 7.65 -12.28 -17.19
N GLY A 186 6.86 -12.89 -16.30
CA GLY A 186 7.26 -13.97 -15.42
C GLY A 186 6.16 -15.04 -15.38
N THR A 187 5.87 -15.60 -14.23
CA THR A 187 4.72 -16.48 -14.01
C THR A 187 3.40 -15.78 -14.36
N SER A 188 3.33 -14.48 -14.10
CA SER A 188 2.27 -13.59 -14.58
C SER A 188 2.88 -12.56 -15.53
N VAL A 189 2.09 -12.09 -16.48
CA VAL A 189 2.48 -11.00 -17.38
C VAL A 189 1.64 -9.78 -17.07
N PHE A 190 2.29 -8.64 -16.85
CA PHE A 190 1.60 -7.37 -16.69
C PHE A 190 2.34 -6.25 -17.41
N ALA A 191 1.57 -5.33 -17.99
CA ALA A 191 2.09 -4.14 -18.66
C ALA A 191 1.77 -2.90 -17.84
N MET A 192 2.74 -1.99 -17.72
CA MET A 192 2.57 -0.69 -17.07
C MET A 192 2.87 0.41 -18.07
N ILE A 193 2.04 1.45 -18.10
CA ILE A 193 2.18 2.57 -19.03
C ILE A 193 2.02 3.88 -18.24
N VAL A 194 2.88 4.85 -18.52
CA VAL A 194 2.75 6.21 -18.00
C VAL A 194 1.89 7.03 -18.94
N LEU A 195 0.70 7.42 -18.47
CA LEU A 195 -0.24 8.21 -19.26
C LEU A 195 0.16 9.70 -19.31
N GLU A 196 -0.29 10.40 -20.35
CA GLU A 196 -0.19 11.86 -20.47
C GLU A 196 -1.24 12.58 -19.66
N LYS A 197 -2.45 12.00 -19.57
CA LYS A 197 -3.63 12.59 -18.93
C LYS A 197 -4.29 11.56 -18.03
N GLU A 198 -5.05 12.04 -17.05
CA GLU A 198 -5.89 11.19 -16.22
C GLU A 198 -6.94 10.46 -17.07
N LEU A 199 -7.37 9.31 -16.59
CA LEU A 199 -8.50 8.60 -17.18
C LEU A 199 -9.79 9.41 -16.96
N SER A 200 -10.63 9.45 -17.98
CA SER A 200 -11.91 10.20 -17.96
C SER A 200 -12.96 9.57 -17.02
N LYS A 201 -12.81 8.30 -16.70
CA LYS A 201 -13.69 7.53 -15.80
C LYS A 201 -12.93 6.36 -15.18
N PRO A 202 -13.43 5.76 -14.09
CA PRO A 202 -12.89 4.50 -13.58
C PRO A 202 -13.08 3.37 -14.61
N TYR A 203 -12.06 2.55 -14.77
CA TYR A 203 -12.08 1.30 -15.57
C TYR A 203 -11.74 0.16 -14.63
N LYS A 204 -12.64 -0.80 -14.46
CA LYS A 204 -12.43 -1.95 -13.56
C LYS A 204 -11.36 -2.91 -14.06
N GLU A 205 -11.11 -2.91 -15.36
CA GLU A 205 -10.12 -3.75 -16.02
C GLU A 205 -8.69 -3.21 -15.89
N ILE A 206 -8.55 -2.00 -15.42
CA ILE A 206 -7.27 -1.29 -15.34
C ILE A 206 -6.99 -0.86 -13.92
N ASP A 207 -5.86 -1.29 -13.40
CA ASP A 207 -5.36 -0.77 -12.14
C ASP A 207 -4.65 0.56 -12.33
N ILE A 208 -4.93 1.50 -11.45
CA ILE A 208 -4.32 2.82 -11.46
C ILE A 208 -3.40 2.90 -10.24
N ASP A 209 -2.11 3.01 -10.48
CA ASP A 209 -1.12 3.17 -9.41
C ASP A 209 -1.20 4.55 -8.74
N ARG A 210 -1.58 5.59 -9.52
CA ARG A 210 -1.75 6.96 -9.02
C ARG A 210 -2.85 7.67 -9.79
N LYS A 211 -3.49 8.67 -9.19
CA LYS A 211 -4.56 9.45 -9.81
C LYS A 211 -4.16 10.21 -11.10
N SER A 212 -2.89 10.30 -11.40
CA SER A 212 -2.43 10.91 -12.65
C SER A 212 -1.28 10.13 -13.24
N THR A 213 -1.41 9.46 -14.32
CA THR A 213 -0.35 9.07 -15.25
C THR A 213 0.18 7.64 -15.25
N ARG A 214 -0.24 6.70 -14.40
CA ARG A 214 0.23 5.31 -14.51
C ARG A 214 -0.93 4.32 -14.53
N LEU A 215 -0.90 3.43 -15.50
CA LEU A 215 -1.83 2.31 -15.66
C LEU A 215 -1.08 1.00 -15.46
N ASN A 216 -1.65 0.13 -14.62
CA ASN A 216 -1.36 -1.29 -14.66
C ASN A 216 -2.50 -1.98 -15.41
N SER A 217 -2.21 -2.65 -16.52
CA SER A 217 -3.20 -3.49 -17.18
C SER A 217 -3.20 -4.89 -16.58
N SER A 218 -4.41 -5.42 -16.47
CA SER A 218 -4.83 -6.70 -15.91
C SER A 218 -3.88 -7.88 -16.06
N HIS A 219 -3.87 -8.71 -15.02
CA HIS A 219 -3.44 -10.11 -15.08
C HIS A 219 -4.35 -10.89 -16.05
N THR A 220 -3.81 -11.44 -17.07
CA THR A 220 -4.38 -12.56 -17.84
C THR A 220 -3.74 -13.85 -17.39
#